data_5deba2d19435a4a78a53eb28e626a28b
#
_entry.id   5deba2d19435a4a78a53eb28e626a28b
#
_cell.length_a   1.000
_cell.length_b   1.000
_cell.length_c   1.000
_cell.angle_alpha   90.00
_cell.angle_beta   90.00
_cell.angle_gamma   90.00
#
_symmetry.space_group_name_H-M   'P 1'
#
loop_
_entity.id
_entity.type
_entity.pdbx_description
1 polymer ?
#
loop_
_entity_poly.entity_id
_entity_poly.type
_entity_poly.pdbx_seq_one_letter_code
_entity_poly.pdbx_strand_id
1 'polypeptide(L)'
;MRRIVWLLGCAILSSALSVVLTSATDTPPEFALVLDQHRFSPAELRVKANAPFILVITNKDSEDEEFEMSALRIEKVVPGGKTLQLKMPALKPGTYEFIGDFHEKTAHGRIVAE
;
A
#
# COMPACT_ATOMS: atom_id res chain seq x y z
N MET A 1 35.51 66.34 33.56
CA MET A 1 34.45 65.35 33.76
C MET A 1 34.35 64.42 32.53
N ARG A 2 34.76 63.19 32.67
CA ARG A 2 34.64 62.17 31.56
C ARG A 2 33.32 61.43 31.73
N ARG A 3 32.42 61.58 30.75
CA ARG A 3 31.21 60.78 30.73
C ARG A 3 31.54 59.50 29.98
N ILE A 4 31.53 58.39 30.71
CA ILE A 4 31.64 57.03 30.10
C ILE A 4 30.25 56.65 29.63
N VAL A 5 30.10 56.58 28.32
CA VAL A 5 28.85 56.05 27.72
C VAL A 5 29.05 54.57 27.55
N TRP A 6 28.34 53.78 28.35
CA TRP A 6 28.26 52.35 28.15
C TRP A 6 27.24 52.06 27.05
N LEU A 7 27.76 51.69 25.88
CA LEU A 7 26.93 51.12 24.84
C LEU A 7 26.65 49.64 25.18
N LEU A 8 25.48 49.41 25.72
CA LEU A 8 24.96 48.04 25.86
C LEU A 8 24.60 47.53 24.46
N GLY A 9 25.50 46.74 23.91
CA GLY A 9 25.22 45.97 22.70
C GLY A 9 24.23 44.87 23.01
N CYS A 10 23.00 45.06 22.62
CA CYS A 10 22.04 43.95 22.57
C CYS A 10 22.45 42.99 21.45
N ALA A 11 23.08 41.87 21.80
CA ALA A 11 23.25 40.77 20.88
C ALA A 11 21.90 40.07 20.74
N ILE A 12 21.21 40.34 19.61
CA ILE A 12 20.03 39.63 19.25
C ILE A 12 20.50 38.28 18.72
N LEU A 13 20.41 37.22 19.55
CA LEU A 13 20.53 35.85 19.08
C LEU A 13 19.29 35.53 18.26
N SER A 14 19.40 35.66 16.94
CA SER A 14 18.42 35.12 16.03
C SER A 14 18.56 33.59 16.02
N SER A 15 17.76 32.92 16.83
CA SER A 15 17.59 31.46 16.70
C SER A 15 16.86 31.17 15.41
N ALA A 16 17.60 30.82 14.37
CA ALA A 16 17.00 30.29 13.15
C ALA A 16 16.40 28.93 13.48
N LEU A 17 15.08 28.90 13.64
CA LEU A 17 14.34 27.66 13.76
C LEU A 17 14.33 27.00 12.39
N SER A 18 15.25 26.04 12.19
CA SER A 18 15.27 25.22 10.97
C SER A 18 14.09 24.26 11.01
N VAL A 19 13.04 24.60 10.27
CA VAL A 19 11.94 23.67 10.04
C VAL A 19 12.43 22.62 9.05
N VAL A 20 12.72 21.44 9.55
CA VAL A 20 13.01 20.28 8.71
C VAL A 20 11.67 19.78 8.18
N LEU A 21 11.37 20.13 6.94
CA LEU A 21 10.25 19.52 6.21
C LEU A 21 10.66 18.12 5.82
N THR A 22 10.27 17.13 6.65
CA THR A 22 10.30 15.73 6.24
C THR A 22 9.16 15.52 5.25
N SER A 23 9.48 15.44 3.96
CA SER A 23 8.54 14.94 2.98
C SER A 23 8.37 13.46 3.22
N ALA A 24 7.24 13.08 3.82
CA ALA A 24 6.83 11.68 3.83
C ALA A 24 6.59 11.28 2.37
N THR A 25 7.37 10.33 1.85
CA THR A 25 7.06 9.67 0.59
C THR A 25 5.82 8.82 0.86
N ASP A 26 4.65 9.28 0.36
CA ASP A 26 3.40 8.54 0.43
C ASP A 26 3.47 7.36 -0.54
N THR A 27 4.25 6.34 -0.16
CA THR A 27 4.22 5.06 -0.87
C THR A 27 2.99 4.30 -0.40
N PRO A 28 2.10 3.88 -1.32
CA PRO A 28 0.94 3.08 -0.95
C PRO A 28 1.38 1.80 -0.22
N PRO A 29 0.65 1.37 0.81
CA PRO A 29 0.98 0.14 1.51
C PRO A 29 0.84 -1.07 0.59
N GLU A 30 1.69 -2.08 0.82
CA GLU A 30 1.68 -3.33 0.08
C GLU A 30 1.04 -4.44 0.92
N PHE A 31 0.22 -5.25 0.26
CA PHE A 31 -0.38 -6.43 0.86
C PHE A 31 -0.01 -7.67 0.05
N ALA A 32 0.50 -8.67 0.72
CA ALA A 32 0.88 -9.93 0.09
C ALA A 32 -0.31 -10.88 0.00
N LEU A 33 -0.47 -11.47 -1.17
CA LEU A 33 -1.43 -12.54 -1.43
C LEU A 33 -0.68 -13.69 -2.10
N VAL A 34 -0.74 -14.87 -1.51
CA VAL A 34 -0.04 -16.05 -2.03
C VAL A 34 -1.04 -17.04 -2.57
N LEU A 35 -0.81 -17.51 -3.79
CA LEU A 35 -1.50 -18.65 -4.37
C LEU A 35 -0.61 -19.88 -4.23
N ASP A 36 -1.08 -20.90 -3.55
CA ASP A 36 -0.39 -22.16 -3.36
C ASP A 36 -1.41 -23.30 -3.31
N GLN A 37 -1.16 -24.36 -4.07
CA GLN A 37 -2.09 -25.47 -4.22
C GLN A 37 -3.50 -25.02 -4.60
N HIS A 38 -3.57 -24.09 -5.55
CA HIS A 38 -4.81 -23.51 -6.07
C HIS A 38 -5.68 -22.85 -4.98
N ARG A 39 -5.07 -22.30 -3.94
CA ARG A 39 -5.73 -21.57 -2.85
C ARG A 39 -5.02 -20.27 -2.54
N PHE A 40 -5.80 -19.24 -2.30
CA PHE A 40 -5.25 -17.96 -1.86
C PHE A 40 -5.07 -17.92 -0.34
N SER A 41 -3.95 -17.33 0.08
CA SER A 41 -3.65 -17.08 1.48
C SER A 41 -3.04 -15.69 1.65
N PRO A 42 -3.57 -14.86 2.54
CA PRO A 42 -4.78 -15.08 3.33
C PRO A 42 -6.04 -15.07 2.46
N ALA A 43 -7.08 -15.75 2.89
CA ALA A 43 -8.37 -15.73 2.20
C ALA A 43 -9.14 -14.43 2.41
N GLU A 44 -8.78 -13.67 3.44
CA GLU A 44 -9.34 -12.36 3.72
C GLU A 44 -8.22 -11.36 3.96
N LEU A 45 -8.19 -10.31 3.15
CA LEU A 45 -7.31 -9.16 3.31
C LEU A 45 -8.11 -7.97 3.82
N ARG A 46 -7.62 -7.31 4.87
CA ARG A 46 -8.20 -6.08 5.38
C ARG A 46 -7.34 -4.91 4.96
N VAL A 47 -7.95 -3.94 4.27
CA VAL A 47 -7.28 -2.75 3.79
C VAL A 47 -8.03 -1.51 4.28
N LYS A 48 -7.32 -0.39 4.32
CA LYS A 48 -7.93 0.90 4.66
C LYS A 48 -8.83 1.35 3.50
N ALA A 49 -10.08 1.67 3.79
CA ALA A 49 -10.99 2.24 2.81
C ALA A 49 -10.53 3.62 2.35
N ASN A 50 -10.89 3.98 1.13
CA ASN A 50 -10.64 5.29 0.53
C ASN A 50 -9.14 5.65 0.41
N ALA A 51 -8.27 4.66 0.39
CA ALA A 51 -6.83 4.83 0.20
C ALA A 51 -6.31 3.79 -0.80
N PRO A 52 -5.48 4.18 -1.78
CA PRO A 52 -4.90 3.23 -2.72
C PRO A 52 -3.90 2.31 -2.02
N PHE A 53 -3.68 1.15 -2.59
CA PHE A 53 -2.73 0.16 -2.09
C PHE A 53 -2.16 -0.66 -3.23
N ILE A 54 -1.13 -1.46 -2.93
CA ILE A 54 -0.51 -2.38 -3.88
C ILE A 54 -0.80 -3.80 -3.40
N LEU A 55 -1.33 -4.62 -4.30
CA LEU A 55 -1.50 -6.04 -4.06
C LEU A 55 -0.35 -6.80 -4.71
N VAL A 56 0.41 -7.53 -3.91
CA VAL A 56 1.55 -8.33 -4.37
C VAL A 56 1.12 -9.78 -4.38
N ILE A 57 0.86 -10.32 -5.58
CA ILE A 57 0.35 -11.68 -5.75
C ILE A 57 1.49 -12.59 -6.18
N THR A 58 1.80 -13.60 -5.39
CA THR A 58 2.80 -14.61 -5.71
C THR A 58 2.11 -15.94 -6.01
N ASN A 59 2.33 -16.45 -7.22
CA ASN A 59 1.86 -17.77 -7.61
C ASN A 59 2.96 -18.79 -7.36
N LYS A 60 2.80 -19.61 -6.33
CA LYS A 60 3.75 -20.69 -5.99
C LYS A 60 3.54 -21.98 -6.77
N ASP A 61 2.42 -22.07 -7.49
CA ASP A 61 2.13 -23.21 -8.32
C ASP A 61 2.92 -23.16 -9.64
N SER A 62 3.06 -24.28 -10.30
CA SER A 62 3.67 -24.35 -11.63
C SER A 62 2.74 -23.89 -12.74
N GLU A 63 1.44 -23.94 -12.50
CA GLU A 63 0.41 -23.52 -13.44
C GLU A 63 0.13 -22.03 -13.33
N ASP A 64 -0.26 -21.42 -14.45
CA ASP A 64 -0.75 -20.04 -14.45
C ASP A 64 -2.09 -19.95 -13.73
N GLU A 65 -2.36 -18.78 -13.16
CA GLU A 65 -3.65 -18.45 -12.57
C GLU A 65 -4.12 -17.09 -13.04
N GLU A 66 -5.40 -16.95 -13.28
CA GLU A 66 -6.00 -15.65 -13.57
C GLU A 66 -6.66 -15.10 -12.32
N PHE A 67 -6.06 -14.02 -11.79
CA PHE A 67 -6.66 -13.28 -10.69
C PHE A 67 -7.77 -12.39 -11.21
N GLU A 68 -8.98 -12.58 -10.70
CA GLU A 68 -10.17 -11.87 -11.14
C GLU A 68 -10.91 -11.23 -9.99
N MET A 69 -11.21 -9.93 -10.15
CA MET A 69 -12.12 -9.18 -9.27
C MET A 69 -13.20 -8.55 -10.14
N SER A 70 -14.34 -9.20 -10.25
CA SER A 70 -15.42 -8.77 -11.13
C SER A 70 -15.96 -7.39 -10.79
N ALA A 71 -16.05 -7.05 -9.50
CA ALA A 71 -16.55 -5.76 -9.04
C ALA A 71 -15.70 -4.57 -9.54
N LEU A 72 -14.42 -4.78 -9.82
CA LEU A 72 -13.49 -3.77 -10.31
C LEU A 72 -13.08 -4.01 -11.77
N ARG A 73 -13.62 -5.03 -12.42
CA ARG A 73 -13.25 -5.44 -13.78
C ARG A 73 -11.76 -5.69 -13.94
N ILE A 74 -11.16 -6.30 -12.93
CA ILE A 74 -9.75 -6.67 -12.94
C ILE A 74 -9.64 -8.15 -13.33
N GLU A 75 -8.83 -8.41 -14.35
CA GLU A 75 -8.44 -9.74 -14.81
C GLU A 75 -6.95 -9.72 -15.10
N LYS A 76 -6.15 -10.47 -14.37
CA LYS A 76 -4.70 -10.51 -14.54
C LYS A 76 -4.18 -11.92 -14.39
N VAL A 77 -3.45 -12.39 -15.40
CA VAL A 77 -2.75 -13.67 -15.33
C VAL A 77 -1.48 -13.50 -14.49
N VAL A 78 -1.34 -14.35 -13.49
CA VAL A 78 -0.12 -14.49 -12.70
C VAL A 78 0.54 -15.79 -13.13
N PRO A 79 1.61 -15.74 -13.93
CA PRO A 79 2.27 -16.97 -14.40
C PRO A 79 2.79 -17.83 -13.25
N GLY A 80 2.83 -19.14 -13.47
CA GLY A 80 3.36 -20.08 -12.48
C GLY A 80 4.75 -19.70 -12.01
N GLY A 81 4.96 -19.69 -10.71
CA GLY A 81 6.22 -19.32 -10.08
C GLY A 81 6.56 -17.84 -10.10
N LYS A 82 5.66 -16.97 -10.54
CA LYS A 82 5.89 -15.53 -10.68
C LYS A 82 5.10 -14.70 -9.67
N THR A 83 5.54 -13.46 -9.50
CA THR A 83 4.91 -12.47 -8.65
C THR A 83 4.44 -11.30 -9.51
N LEU A 84 3.20 -10.87 -9.28
CA LEU A 84 2.60 -9.70 -9.92
C LEU A 84 2.35 -8.62 -8.89
N GLN A 85 2.77 -7.40 -9.18
CA GLN A 85 2.37 -6.23 -8.40
C GLN A 85 1.20 -5.55 -9.10
N LEU A 86 0.10 -5.40 -8.37
CA LEU A 86 -1.12 -4.81 -8.88
C LEU A 86 -1.44 -3.54 -8.10
N LYS A 87 -1.43 -2.40 -8.79
CA LYS A 87 -1.85 -1.12 -8.21
C LYS A 87 -3.36 -1.12 -8.08
N MET A 88 -3.84 -1.05 -6.84
CA MET A 88 -5.26 -1.05 -6.52
C MET A 88 -5.75 0.37 -6.28
N PRO A 89 -6.93 0.72 -6.81
CA PRO A 89 -7.53 2.01 -6.53
C PRO A 89 -8.00 2.10 -5.08
N ALA A 90 -8.29 3.32 -4.62
CA ALA A 90 -8.98 3.52 -3.36
C ALA A 90 -10.37 2.87 -3.44
N LEU A 91 -10.66 1.99 -2.48
CA LEU A 91 -11.93 1.28 -2.41
C LEU A 91 -12.87 1.95 -1.42
N LYS A 92 -14.13 2.07 -1.78
CA LYS A 92 -15.17 2.43 -0.82
C LYS A 92 -15.29 1.34 0.25
N PRO A 93 -15.73 1.66 1.48
CA PRO A 93 -15.98 0.64 2.50
C PRO A 93 -16.88 -0.46 1.94
N GLY A 94 -16.48 -1.70 2.17
CA GLY A 94 -17.22 -2.85 1.67
C GLY A 94 -16.35 -4.09 1.51
N THR A 95 -16.97 -5.15 1.00
CA THR A 95 -16.32 -6.43 0.74
C THR A 95 -16.25 -6.68 -0.77
N TYR A 96 -15.07 -7.05 -1.23
CA TYR A 96 -14.77 -7.26 -2.64
C TYR A 96 -14.21 -8.66 -2.83
N GLU A 97 -14.97 -9.52 -3.49
CA GLU A 97 -14.55 -10.90 -3.74
C GLU A 97 -13.56 -10.98 -4.90
N PHE A 98 -12.62 -11.90 -4.81
CA PHE A 98 -11.73 -12.27 -5.89
C PHE A 98 -11.64 -13.80 -6.03
N ILE A 99 -11.33 -14.23 -7.22
CA ILE A 99 -11.15 -15.65 -7.55
C ILE A 99 -9.90 -15.86 -8.40
N GLY A 100 -9.42 -17.10 -8.43
CA GLY A 100 -8.55 -17.60 -9.47
C GLY A 100 -9.41 -18.31 -10.50
N ASP A 101 -9.62 -17.66 -11.65
CA ASP A 101 -10.58 -18.13 -12.64
C ASP A 101 -10.25 -19.51 -13.21
N PHE A 102 -8.96 -19.87 -13.24
CA PHE A 102 -8.55 -21.20 -13.73
C PHE A 102 -8.81 -22.31 -12.71
N HIS A 103 -9.04 -21.98 -11.44
CA HIS A 103 -9.26 -22.92 -10.35
C HIS A 103 -10.31 -22.37 -9.36
N GLU A 104 -11.43 -21.91 -9.86
CA GLU A 104 -12.42 -21.18 -9.05
C GLU A 104 -13.05 -21.98 -7.91
N LYS A 105 -13.02 -23.32 -7.97
CA LYS A 105 -13.56 -24.16 -6.88
C LYS A 105 -12.75 -24.03 -5.58
N THR A 106 -11.46 -23.68 -5.69
CA THR A 106 -10.55 -23.62 -4.55
C THR A 106 -9.90 -22.27 -4.37
N ALA A 107 -9.65 -21.54 -5.47
CA ALA A 107 -8.97 -20.26 -5.46
C ALA A 107 -9.98 -19.13 -5.37
N HIS A 108 -10.29 -18.71 -4.14
CA HIS A 108 -11.15 -17.57 -3.87
C HIS A 108 -10.80 -16.91 -2.55
N GLY A 109 -11.17 -15.66 -2.44
CA GLY A 109 -10.97 -14.86 -1.24
C GLY A 109 -11.69 -13.52 -1.34
N ARG A 110 -11.41 -12.64 -0.41
CA ARG A 110 -12.03 -11.33 -0.37
C ARG A 110 -11.13 -10.27 0.24
N ILE A 111 -11.34 -9.05 -0.21
CA ILE A 111 -10.76 -7.85 0.40
C ILE A 111 -11.87 -7.13 1.15
N VAL A 112 -11.61 -6.81 2.41
CA VAL A 112 -12.50 -5.99 3.24
C VAL A 112 -11.86 -4.62 3.39
N ALA A 113 -12.52 -3.59 2.85
CA ALA A 113 -12.12 -2.20 2.99
C ALA A 113 -12.92 -1.55 4.12
N GLU A 114 -12.22 -1.02 5.11
CA GLU A 114 -12.86 -0.43 6.29
C GLU A 114 -12.12 0.79 6.88
#